data_4a380443abef0990ed0a1b28cbabefc0
#
_entry.id   4a380443abef0990ed0a1b28cbabefc0
#
_cell.length_a   1.000
_cell.length_b   1.000
_cell.length_c   1.000
_cell.angle_alpha   90.00
_cell.angle_beta   90.00
_cell.angle_gamma   90.00
#
_symmetry.space_group_name_H-M   'P 1'
#
loop_
_entity.id
_entity.type
_entity.pdbx_description
1 polymer ?
#
loop_
_entity_poly.entity_id
_entity_poly.type
_entity_poly.pdbx_seq_one_letter_code
_entity_poly.pdbx_strand_id
1 'polypeptide(L)'
;MKTLAWTTLAVTVLLLISGGAAVAPAPVEAQGKPVVWNLPHVAAPSYYHIVNLNAFAAKVKEKSNGRMEIRVHAASSLYPAPELIPAVVDGRAEIAPVLSAYLTDILLELGVLELPFMTSTLEEHRKAAEQLRPFFTEQMAKKGLKLMTIHTWPSQQIFSHQPIRTLADWKGKKLRVYGAESADIVRTLGGAPVNIPFGEVYTALDKKVVDGAMTSATNAEPMKFFEVSKHINYWYLTGASLEWLAVNGKAWDALPKDLQQVVTDSLKDVRFEDKEWEDAKLWEERARKRAQELGMTMVDPAKEEIAKARDISRKAWQSWLKRTGADGKRGLELAQKALGR
;
A
#
# COMPACT_ATOMS: atom_id res chain seq x y z
N MET A 1 4.10 62.56 81.64
CA MET A 1 4.17 61.37 80.80
C MET A 1 2.97 61.49 79.89
N LYS A 2 3.24 61.70 78.59
CA LYS A 2 2.24 62.21 77.64
C LYS A 2 1.73 60.97 76.81
N THR A 3 0.43 60.73 76.81
CA THR A 3 -0.26 59.79 75.98
C THR A 3 -0.72 60.45 74.69
N LEU A 4 -0.33 59.97 73.57
CA LEU A 4 -0.69 60.43 72.25
C LEU A 4 -1.84 59.61 71.71
N ALA A 5 -2.94 60.24 71.42
CA ALA A 5 -4.13 59.59 70.81
C ALA A 5 -4.00 59.69 69.29
N TRP A 6 -4.23 58.56 68.59
CA TRP A 6 -4.31 58.54 67.15
C TRP A 6 -5.77 58.35 66.70
N THR A 7 -6.24 59.35 65.98
CA THR A 7 -7.54 59.33 65.33
C THR A 7 -7.47 58.59 63.98
N THR A 8 -8.22 57.56 63.86
CA THR A 8 -8.35 56.73 62.62
C THR A 8 -9.42 57.36 61.73
N LEU A 9 -9.03 57.77 60.55
CA LEU A 9 -9.92 58.23 59.47
C LEU A 9 -10.39 57.06 58.66
N ALA A 10 -11.66 56.72 58.72
CA ALA A 10 -12.21 55.64 57.85
C ALA A 10 -12.59 56.25 56.49
N VAL A 11 -11.90 55.82 55.45
CA VAL A 11 -12.27 56.10 54.06
C VAL A 11 -13.10 54.95 53.53
N THR A 12 -14.40 55.19 53.30
CA THR A 12 -15.33 54.22 52.69
C THR A 12 -15.12 54.30 51.19
N VAL A 13 -14.49 53.26 50.60
CA VAL A 13 -14.42 53.05 49.16
C VAL A 13 -15.64 52.28 48.69
N LEU A 14 -16.51 52.90 47.92
CA LEU A 14 -17.66 52.29 47.26
C LEU A 14 -17.14 51.53 46.01
N LEU A 15 -17.06 50.22 46.07
CA LEU A 15 -16.78 49.35 44.90
C LEU A 15 -18.08 49.10 44.12
N LEU A 16 -18.20 49.76 42.96
CA LEU A 16 -19.20 49.45 41.96
C LEU A 16 -18.81 48.10 41.29
N ILE A 17 -19.43 47.04 41.67
CA ILE A 17 -19.32 45.71 40.99
C ILE A 17 -20.24 45.76 39.76
N SER A 18 -19.65 46.06 38.60
CA SER A 18 -20.31 45.83 37.32
C SER A 18 -20.42 44.34 37.11
N GLY A 19 -21.65 43.81 37.21
CA GLY A 19 -21.98 42.41 36.97
C GLY A 19 -21.74 42.04 35.52
N GLY A 20 -20.52 41.60 35.20
CA GLY A 20 -20.23 40.84 33.98
C GLY A 20 -20.83 39.44 34.14
N ALA A 21 -21.90 39.11 33.40
CA ALA A 21 -22.39 37.76 33.29
C ALA A 21 -21.28 36.88 32.77
N ALA A 22 -20.68 36.05 33.61
CA ALA A 22 -19.80 34.99 33.20
C ALA A 22 -20.61 34.04 32.32
N VAL A 23 -20.38 34.08 31.02
CA VAL A 23 -20.87 33.05 30.07
C VAL A 23 -20.18 31.75 30.48
N ALA A 24 -20.92 30.91 31.17
CA ALA A 24 -20.44 29.57 31.47
C ALA A 24 -20.04 28.87 30.10
N PRO A 25 -18.87 28.23 30.01
CA PRO A 25 -18.54 27.48 28.82
C PRO A 25 -19.63 26.43 28.62
N ALA A 26 -20.15 26.35 27.39
CA ALA A 26 -21.13 25.33 27.03
C ALA A 26 -20.62 23.97 27.50
N PRO A 27 -21.50 23.09 28.02
CA PRO A 27 -21.08 21.78 28.46
C PRO A 27 -20.42 21.07 27.28
N VAL A 28 -19.18 20.64 27.46
CA VAL A 28 -18.52 19.71 26.54
C VAL A 28 -19.39 18.48 26.57
N GLU A 29 -20.18 18.27 25.50
CA GLU A 29 -20.93 17.03 25.32
C GLU A 29 -19.97 15.87 25.56
N ALA A 30 -20.35 14.94 26.43
CA ALA A 30 -19.57 13.76 26.71
C ALA A 30 -19.36 13.03 25.37
N GLN A 31 -18.18 13.20 24.78
CA GLN A 31 -17.84 12.54 23.53
C GLN A 31 -17.96 11.04 23.79
N GLY A 32 -18.89 10.37 23.10
CA GLY A 32 -19.02 8.91 23.11
C GLY A 32 -17.66 8.26 22.80
N LYS A 33 -17.52 6.97 23.09
CA LYS A 33 -16.29 6.24 22.74
C LYS A 33 -15.98 6.46 21.25
N PRO A 34 -14.72 6.77 20.90
CA PRO A 34 -14.35 6.99 19.50
C PRO A 34 -14.61 5.72 18.67
N VAL A 35 -15.02 5.92 17.43
CA VAL A 35 -15.02 4.85 16.44
C VAL A 35 -13.57 4.49 16.13
N VAL A 36 -13.22 3.22 16.29
CA VAL A 36 -11.85 2.74 16.03
C VAL A 36 -11.87 1.81 14.83
N TRP A 37 -11.05 2.12 13.84
CA TRP A 37 -10.77 1.24 12.70
C TRP A 37 -9.34 0.72 12.76
N ASN A 38 -9.15 -0.56 12.42
CA ASN A 38 -7.85 -1.20 12.31
C ASN A 38 -7.44 -1.26 10.85
N LEU A 39 -6.22 -0.79 10.56
CA LEU A 39 -5.62 -0.76 9.23
C LEU A 39 -4.34 -1.62 9.26
N PRO A 40 -4.43 -2.93 8.97
CA PRO A 40 -3.26 -3.79 8.86
C PRO A 40 -2.49 -3.50 7.56
N HIS A 41 -1.16 -3.62 7.60
CA HIS A 41 -0.30 -3.48 6.43
C HIS A 41 0.97 -4.33 6.53
N VAL A 42 1.50 -4.79 5.38
CA VAL A 42 2.69 -5.66 5.34
C VAL A 42 4.01 -4.89 5.45
N ALA A 43 4.03 -3.62 5.04
CA ALA A 43 5.24 -2.82 4.97
C ALA A 43 5.85 -2.56 6.35
N ALA A 44 7.19 -2.44 6.37
CA ALA A 44 7.93 -2.03 7.56
C ALA A 44 7.57 -0.58 7.96
N PRO A 45 7.67 -0.22 9.27
CA PRO A 45 7.32 1.11 9.75
C PRO A 45 8.03 2.27 9.05
N SER A 46 9.23 2.06 8.54
CA SER A 46 10.03 3.06 7.82
C SER A 46 9.65 3.22 6.34
N TYR A 47 8.79 2.34 5.82
CA TYR A 47 8.39 2.39 4.42
C TYR A 47 7.37 3.52 4.17
N TYR A 48 7.42 4.16 3.00
CA TYR A 48 6.60 5.33 2.70
C TYR A 48 5.10 5.08 2.86
N HIS A 49 4.59 3.89 2.53
CA HIS A 49 3.19 3.52 2.75
C HIS A 49 2.76 3.73 4.21
N ILE A 50 3.57 3.25 5.16
CA ILE A 50 3.24 3.40 6.59
C ILE A 50 3.33 4.85 7.05
N VAL A 51 4.30 5.61 6.54
CA VAL A 51 4.42 7.05 6.82
C VAL A 51 3.18 7.80 6.34
N ASN A 52 2.73 7.53 5.11
CA ASN A 52 1.56 8.18 4.52
C ASN A 52 0.25 7.73 5.19
N LEU A 53 0.10 6.44 5.52
CA LEU A 53 -1.06 5.93 6.27
C LEU A 53 -1.16 6.54 7.67
N ASN A 54 -0.02 6.74 8.36
CA ASN A 54 -0.01 7.42 9.66
C ASN A 54 -0.40 8.90 9.53
N ALA A 55 0.04 9.58 8.46
CA ALA A 55 -0.38 10.96 8.19
C ALA A 55 -1.90 11.04 7.93
N PHE A 56 -2.45 10.11 7.15
CA PHE A 56 -3.89 9.98 6.94
C PHE A 56 -4.64 9.73 8.26
N ALA A 57 -4.19 8.75 9.07
CA ALA A 57 -4.80 8.42 10.35
C ALA A 57 -4.79 9.61 11.33
N ALA A 58 -3.68 10.34 11.40
CA ALA A 58 -3.56 11.55 12.20
C ALA A 58 -4.55 12.65 11.73
N LYS A 59 -4.70 12.83 10.41
CA LYS A 59 -5.65 13.81 9.84
C LYS A 59 -7.10 13.44 10.14
N VAL A 60 -7.47 12.15 10.09
CA VAL A 60 -8.81 11.67 10.50
C VAL A 60 -9.08 11.99 11.96
N LYS A 61 -8.13 11.70 12.84
CA LYS A 61 -8.25 12.00 14.28
C LYS A 61 -8.42 13.49 14.54
N GLU A 62 -7.61 14.33 13.88
CA GLU A 62 -7.68 15.80 13.96
C GLU A 62 -9.05 16.31 13.50
N LYS A 63 -9.47 15.98 12.27
CA LYS A 63 -10.72 16.50 11.68
C LYS A 63 -11.98 15.97 12.36
N SER A 64 -11.92 14.79 12.96
CA SER A 64 -13.03 14.24 13.75
C SER A 64 -13.10 14.76 15.19
N ASN A 65 -12.16 15.63 15.62
CA ASN A 65 -12.00 16.02 17.02
C ASN A 65 -11.87 14.80 17.95
N GLY A 66 -11.16 13.76 17.51
CA GLY A 66 -10.95 12.52 18.25
C GLY A 66 -12.15 11.55 18.27
N ARG A 67 -13.25 11.85 17.56
CA ARG A 67 -14.40 10.93 17.47
C ARG A 67 -14.12 9.68 16.64
N MET A 68 -13.06 9.70 15.81
CA MET A 68 -12.61 8.55 15.03
C MET A 68 -11.10 8.39 15.13
N GLU A 69 -10.65 7.15 15.25
CA GLU A 69 -9.25 6.76 15.27
C GLU A 69 -9.01 5.64 14.26
N ILE A 70 -7.99 5.78 13.42
CA ILE A 70 -7.49 4.70 12.57
C ILE A 70 -6.15 4.23 13.14
N ARG A 71 -6.06 2.94 13.48
CA ARG A 71 -4.86 2.29 14.01
C ARG A 71 -4.13 1.56 12.90
N VAL A 72 -2.97 2.06 12.52
CA VAL A 72 -2.12 1.46 11.50
C VAL A 72 -1.26 0.36 12.15
N HIS A 73 -1.38 -0.86 11.67
CA HIS A 73 -0.66 -2.04 12.12
C HIS A 73 0.36 -2.46 11.05
N ALA A 74 1.59 -1.97 11.16
CA ALA A 74 2.66 -2.21 10.19
C ALA A 74 3.28 -3.62 10.34
N ALA A 75 4.12 -3.99 9.37
CA ALA A 75 4.96 -5.19 9.38
C ALA A 75 4.19 -6.51 9.66
N SER A 76 2.98 -6.63 9.10
CA SER A 76 2.10 -7.79 9.30
C SER A 76 1.78 -8.09 10.78
N SER A 77 1.83 -7.10 11.66
CA SER A 77 1.64 -7.29 13.12
C SER A 77 0.23 -7.69 13.52
N LEU A 78 -0.78 -7.38 12.69
CA LEU A 78 -2.16 -7.77 12.96
C LEU A 78 -2.59 -8.98 12.12
N TYR A 79 -2.29 -8.98 10.83
CA TYR A 79 -2.57 -10.07 9.89
C TYR A 79 -1.38 -10.30 8.97
N PRO A 80 -1.04 -11.57 8.64
CA PRO A 80 -0.07 -11.86 7.59
C PRO A 80 -0.62 -11.47 6.21
N ALA A 81 0.26 -11.25 5.25
CA ALA A 81 -0.09 -10.75 3.91
C ALA A 81 -1.28 -11.47 3.22
N PRO A 82 -1.37 -12.82 3.21
CA PRO A 82 -2.49 -13.50 2.57
C PRO A 82 -3.85 -13.28 3.25
N GLU A 83 -3.86 -12.84 4.51
CA GLU A 83 -5.07 -12.60 5.30
C GLU A 83 -5.65 -11.18 5.15
N LEU A 84 -4.92 -10.25 4.53
CA LEU A 84 -5.36 -8.85 4.44
C LEU A 84 -6.68 -8.71 3.67
N ILE A 85 -6.76 -9.32 2.49
CA ILE A 85 -7.96 -9.26 1.63
C ILE A 85 -9.14 -9.99 2.31
N PRO A 86 -9.01 -11.25 2.77
CA PRO A 86 -10.05 -11.88 3.56
C PRO A 86 -10.49 -11.04 4.77
N ALA A 87 -9.55 -10.45 5.51
CA ALA A 87 -9.88 -9.68 6.72
C ALA A 87 -10.78 -8.46 6.42
N VAL A 88 -10.50 -7.71 5.34
CA VAL A 88 -11.35 -6.56 4.99
C VAL A 88 -12.68 -7.00 4.34
N VAL A 89 -12.70 -8.07 3.58
CA VAL A 89 -13.94 -8.63 2.99
C VAL A 89 -14.87 -9.12 4.09
N ASP A 90 -14.34 -9.86 5.08
CA ASP A 90 -15.11 -10.42 6.19
C ASP A 90 -15.46 -9.38 7.26
N GLY A 91 -14.86 -8.20 7.25
CA GLY A 91 -15.05 -7.14 8.24
C GLY A 91 -14.27 -7.37 9.54
N ARG A 92 -13.27 -8.25 9.55
CA ARG A 92 -12.30 -8.39 10.66
C ARG A 92 -11.34 -7.20 10.73
N ALA A 93 -11.14 -6.52 9.61
CA ALA A 93 -10.53 -5.21 9.52
C ALA A 93 -11.51 -4.28 8.81
N GLU A 94 -11.70 -3.08 9.33
CA GLU A 94 -12.63 -2.10 8.75
C GLU A 94 -12.08 -1.48 7.47
N ILE A 95 -10.77 -1.32 7.40
CA ILE A 95 -10.04 -0.75 6.27
C ILE A 95 -8.73 -1.52 6.10
N ALA A 96 -8.38 -1.87 4.86
CA ALA A 96 -7.11 -2.54 4.58
C ALA A 96 -6.63 -2.28 3.15
N PRO A 97 -5.34 -2.46 2.87
CA PRO A 97 -4.83 -2.53 1.52
C PRO A 97 -5.30 -3.83 0.85
N VAL A 98 -5.78 -3.71 -0.37
CA VAL A 98 -5.97 -4.82 -1.32
C VAL A 98 -4.80 -4.75 -2.27
N LEU A 99 -3.77 -5.56 -2.02
CA LEU A 99 -2.55 -5.54 -2.82
C LEU A 99 -2.68 -6.55 -3.96
N SER A 100 -2.44 -6.10 -5.19
CA SER A 100 -2.51 -6.94 -6.39
C SER A 100 -1.64 -8.20 -6.30
N ALA A 101 -0.55 -8.13 -5.58
CA ALA A 101 0.35 -9.23 -5.29
C ALA A 101 -0.31 -10.40 -4.51
N TYR A 102 -1.38 -10.15 -3.77
CA TYR A 102 -2.06 -11.13 -2.92
C TYR A 102 -3.49 -11.44 -3.35
N LEU A 103 -3.85 -11.09 -4.58
CA LEU A 103 -5.12 -11.50 -5.15
C LEU A 103 -5.15 -13.04 -5.27
N THR A 104 -6.23 -13.61 -4.80
CA THR A 104 -6.56 -15.03 -4.93
C THR A 104 -7.83 -15.16 -5.76
N ASP A 105 -8.62 -16.19 -5.60
CA ASP A 105 -9.94 -16.31 -6.23
C ASP A 105 -10.90 -15.17 -5.83
N ILE A 106 -10.49 -14.37 -4.82
CA ILE A 106 -11.18 -13.13 -4.45
C ILE A 106 -10.53 -11.98 -5.22
N LEU A 107 -11.29 -11.32 -6.11
CA LEU A 107 -10.86 -10.14 -6.87
C LEU A 107 -9.69 -10.39 -7.85
N LEU A 108 -9.50 -11.62 -8.33
CA LEU A 108 -8.40 -12.00 -9.22
C LEU A 108 -8.36 -11.14 -10.50
N GLU A 109 -9.53 -10.68 -10.99
CA GLU A 109 -9.68 -9.82 -12.16
C GLU A 109 -9.05 -8.43 -12.00
N LEU A 110 -8.83 -7.95 -10.76
CA LEU A 110 -8.12 -6.70 -10.52
C LEU A 110 -6.64 -6.79 -10.92
N GLY A 111 -6.06 -7.99 -10.99
CA GLY A 111 -4.66 -8.23 -11.34
C GLY A 111 -4.31 -7.99 -12.81
N VAL A 112 -5.18 -7.40 -13.61
CA VAL A 112 -4.95 -7.17 -15.05
C VAL A 112 -3.66 -6.41 -15.37
N LEU A 113 -3.28 -5.44 -14.54
CA LEU A 113 -2.04 -4.67 -14.72
C LEU A 113 -0.79 -5.39 -14.19
N GLU A 114 -0.96 -6.50 -13.44
CA GLU A 114 0.13 -7.40 -13.04
C GLU A 114 0.55 -8.37 -14.15
N LEU A 115 -0.23 -8.46 -15.23
CA LEU A 115 0.13 -9.30 -16.36
C LEU A 115 1.50 -8.91 -16.91
N PRO A 116 2.39 -9.87 -17.17
CA PRO A 116 3.77 -9.58 -17.55
C PRO A 116 3.84 -8.70 -18.78
N PHE A 117 4.64 -7.65 -18.69
CA PHE A 117 4.83 -6.65 -19.74
C PHE A 117 3.54 -5.93 -20.19
N MET A 118 2.50 -5.93 -19.36
CA MET A 118 1.29 -5.13 -19.59
C MET A 118 1.62 -3.65 -19.60
N THR A 119 2.42 -3.21 -18.64
CA THR A 119 2.98 -1.86 -18.59
C THR A 119 4.51 -1.95 -18.49
N SER A 120 5.22 -0.93 -18.99
CA SER A 120 6.68 -0.89 -19.01
C SER A 120 7.26 0.15 -18.06
N THR A 121 6.45 1.13 -17.64
CA THR A 121 6.86 2.23 -16.76
C THR A 121 5.80 2.48 -15.69
N LEU A 122 6.22 3.11 -14.60
CA LEU A 122 5.32 3.55 -13.53
C LEU A 122 4.26 4.54 -14.04
N GLU A 123 4.63 5.39 -15.00
CA GLU A 123 3.71 6.37 -15.60
C GLU A 123 2.62 5.70 -16.45
N GLU A 124 2.99 4.74 -17.31
CA GLU A 124 2.01 3.93 -18.06
C GLU A 124 1.07 3.20 -17.09
N HIS A 125 1.64 2.66 -15.99
CA HIS A 125 0.88 1.93 -14.99
C HIS A 125 -0.14 2.83 -14.28
N ARG A 126 0.27 4.03 -13.85
CA ARG A 126 -0.61 5.03 -13.24
C ARG A 126 -1.74 5.42 -14.19
N LYS A 127 -1.41 5.77 -15.42
CA LYS A 127 -2.39 6.16 -16.45
C LYS A 127 -3.44 5.06 -16.68
N ALA A 128 -2.99 3.81 -16.80
CA ALA A 128 -3.90 2.69 -16.97
C ALA A 128 -4.76 2.48 -15.72
N ALA A 129 -4.19 2.54 -14.52
CA ALA A 129 -4.90 2.38 -13.26
C ALA A 129 -6.01 3.44 -13.07
N GLU A 130 -5.73 4.71 -13.41
CA GLU A 130 -6.71 5.80 -13.37
C GLU A 130 -7.89 5.55 -14.33
N GLN A 131 -7.62 5.07 -15.54
CA GLN A 131 -8.67 4.75 -16.51
C GLN A 131 -9.49 3.51 -16.14
N LEU A 132 -8.87 2.56 -15.44
CA LEU A 132 -9.54 1.36 -14.93
C LEU A 132 -10.26 1.57 -13.59
N ARG A 133 -10.18 2.74 -12.97
CA ARG A 133 -10.84 3.03 -11.69
C ARG A 133 -12.33 2.63 -11.65
N PRO A 134 -13.16 2.92 -12.67
CA PRO A 134 -14.56 2.47 -12.66
C PRO A 134 -14.69 0.94 -12.61
N PHE A 135 -13.83 0.22 -13.34
CA PHE A 135 -13.78 -1.24 -13.33
C PHE A 135 -13.40 -1.77 -11.94
N PHE A 136 -12.33 -1.26 -11.34
CA PHE A 136 -11.91 -1.67 -10.01
C PHE A 136 -12.98 -1.38 -8.95
N THR A 137 -13.62 -0.20 -9.02
CA THR A 137 -14.72 0.17 -8.11
C THR A 137 -15.88 -0.81 -8.21
N GLU A 138 -16.28 -1.18 -9.41
CA GLU A 138 -17.36 -2.15 -9.64
C GLU A 138 -17.02 -3.54 -9.08
N GLN A 139 -15.81 -4.05 -9.38
CA GLN A 139 -15.41 -5.38 -8.93
C GLN A 139 -15.30 -5.46 -7.40
N MET A 140 -14.74 -4.45 -6.76
CA MET A 140 -14.68 -4.36 -5.30
C MET A 140 -16.07 -4.27 -4.66
N ALA A 141 -16.98 -3.49 -5.26
CA ALA A 141 -18.35 -3.38 -4.78
C ALA A 141 -19.10 -4.72 -4.80
N LYS A 142 -18.85 -5.60 -5.79
CA LYS A 142 -19.39 -6.99 -5.83
C LYS A 142 -18.96 -7.81 -4.62
N LYS A 143 -17.86 -7.46 -3.96
CA LYS A 143 -17.36 -8.11 -2.74
C LYS A 143 -17.68 -7.32 -1.46
N GLY A 144 -18.55 -6.32 -1.55
CA GLY A 144 -18.94 -5.50 -0.41
C GLY A 144 -17.83 -4.56 0.07
N LEU A 145 -16.89 -4.20 -0.81
CA LEU A 145 -15.80 -3.28 -0.51
C LEU A 145 -16.04 -1.91 -1.18
N LYS A 146 -15.66 -0.86 -0.48
CA LYS A 146 -15.59 0.50 -1.01
C LYS A 146 -14.16 0.86 -1.34
N LEU A 147 -13.87 1.13 -2.61
CA LEU A 147 -12.58 1.65 -3.05
C LEU A 147 -12.39 3.09 -2.58
N MET A 148 -11.29 3.37 -1.90
CA MET A 148 -10.93 4.71 -1.44
C MET A 148 -9.85 5.35 -2.31
N THR A 149 -8.72 4.66 -2.50
CA THR A 149 -7.59 5.14 -3.32
C THR A 149 -7.00 4.04 -4.16
N ILE A 150 -6.31 4.41 -5.24
CA ILE A 150 -5.49 3.51 -6.07
C ILE A 150 -4.06 4.03 -6.01
N HIS A 151 -3.15 3.22 -5.55
CA HIS A 151 -1.74 3.56 -5.44
C HIS A 151 -0.87 2.33 -5.76
N THR A 152 0.43 2.40 -5.52
CA THR A 152 1.32 1.39 -6.07
C THR A 152 2.57 1.15 -5.25
N TRP A 153 3.04 -0.07 -5.32
CA TRP A 153 4.42 -0.43 -5.05
C TRP A 153 5.27 -0.22 -6.32
N PRO A 154 6.56 0.12 -6.19
CA PRO A 154 7.45 0.23 -7.33
C PRO A 154 7.58 -1.08 -8.13
N SER A 155 8.17 -0.98 -9.32
CA SER A 155 8.32 -2.11 -10.24
C SER A 155 9.01 -3.32 -9.58
N GLN A 156 8.57 -4.53 -9.98
CA GLN A 156 9.07 -5.77 -9.41
C GLN A 156 10.30 -6.26 -10.21
N GLN A 157 11.36 -6.59 -9.47
CA GLN A 157 12.62 -7.10 -10.00
C GLN A 157 12.94 -8.46 -9.38
N ILE A 158 14.06 -9.08 -9.77
CA ILE A 158 14.47 -10.36 -9.23
C ILE A 158 15.76 -10.20 -8.42
N PHE A 159 15.68 -10.35 -7.11
CA PHE A 159 16.84 -10.57 -6.25
C PHE A 159 17.34 -11.99 -6.42
N SER A 160 18.66 -12.21 -6.49
CA SER A 160 19.20 -13.56 -6.66
C SER A 160 20.63 -13.71 -6.15
N HIS A 161 21.01 -14.96 -5.81
CA HIS A 161 22.40 -15.30 -5.44
C HIS A 161 23.32 -15.28 -6.66
N GLN A 162 22.83 -15.68 -7.84
CA GLN A 162 23.53 -15.70 -9.11
C GLN A 162 22.82 -14.80 -10.13
N PRO A 163 23.53 -14.16 -11.06
CA PRO A 163 22.92 -13.31 -12.06
C PRO A 163 21.97 -14.10 -12.97
N ILE A 164 20.90 -13.44 -13.42
CA ILE A 164 19.93 -13.96 -14.39
C ILE A 164 19.95 -13.02 -15.60
N ARG A 165 20.83 -13.29 -16.57
CA ARG A 165 21.07 -12.42 -17.74
C ARG A 165 20.29 -12.83 -18.99
N THR A 166 20.00 -14.13 -19.10
CA THR A 166 19.35 -14.74 -20.28
C THR A 166 18.16 -15.59 -19.84
N LEU A 167 17.28 -15.94 -20.78
CA LEU A 167 16.19 -16.88 -20.51
C LEU A 167 16.70 -18.26 -20.06
N ALA A 168 17.88 -18.66 -20.51
CA ALA A 168 18.48 -19.92 -20.07
C ALA A 168 18.80 -19.93 -18.58
N ASP A 169 19.12 -18.78 -18.00
CA ASP A 169 19.44 -18.65 -16.57
C ASP A 169 18.22 -18.84 -15.65
N TRP A 170 17.00 -18.72 -16.20
CA TRP A 170 15.78 -19.00 -15.43
C TRP A 170 15.55 -20.48 -15.18
N LYS A 171 16.10 -21.32 -16.06
CA LYS A 171 15.79 -22.77 -16.07
C LYS A 171 16.08 -23.40 -14.71
N GLY A 172 14.99 -23.90 -14.08
CA GLY A 172 15.05 -24.62 -12.82
C GLY A 172 15.35 -23.78 -11.59
N LYS A 173 15.56 -22.46 -11.72
CA LYS A 173 15.76 -21.59 -10.56
C LYS A 173 14.51 -21.55 -9.69
N LYS A 174 14.68 -21.83 -8.41
CA LYS A 174 13.64 -21.67 -7.40
C LYS A 174 13.53 -20.19 -7.05
N LEU A 175 12.47 -19.55 -7.50
CA LEU A 175 12.26 -18.13 -7.25
C LEU A 175 11.04 -17.92 -6.35
N ARG A 176 11.23 -17.20 -5.25
CA ARG A 176 10.11 -16.75 -4.44
C ARG A 176 9.20 -15.86 -5.25
N VAL A 177 7.94 -16.15 -5.17
CA VAL A 177 6.83 -15.37 -5.74
C VAL A 177 5.85 -14.99 -4.63
N TYR A 178 4.93 -14.07 -4.92
CA TYR A 178 3.99 -13.55 -3.94
C TYR A 178 2.52 -13.88 -4.25
N GLY A 179 2.23 -14.42 -5.42
CA GLY A 179 0.89 -14.76 -5.85
C GLY A 179 0.87 -15.57 -7.14
N ALA A 180 -0.33 -15.84 -7.64
CA ALA A 180 -0.55 -16.69 -8.79
C ALA A 180 0.03 -16.10 -10.09
N GLU A 181 -0.13 -14.79 -10.32
CA GLU A 181 0.38 -14.08 -11.50
C GLU A 181 1.90 -14.12 -11.56
N SER A 182 2.57 -13.81 -10.46
CA SER A 182 4.04 -13.89 -10.37
C SER A 182 4.54 -15.33 -10.52
N ALA A 183 3.79 -16.32 -10.03
CA ALA A 183 4.10 -17.73 -10.24
C ALA A 183 3.99 -18.13 -11.72
N ASP A 184 2.96 -17.67 -12.41
CA ASP A 184 2.76 -17.92 -13.84
C ASP A 184 3.87 -17.27 -14.68
N ILE A 185 4.32 -16.06 -14.31
CA ILE A 185 5.47 -15.41 -14.95
C ILE A 185 6.71 -16.27 -14.81
N VAL A 186 7.06 -16.67 -13.57
CA VAL A 186 8.27 -17.48 -13.30
C VAL A 186 8.24 -18.80 -14.03
N ARG A 187 7.10 -19.54 -14.01
CA ARG A 187 6.95 -20.80 -14.77
C ARG A 187 7.12 -20.60 -16.26
N THR A 188 6.50 -19.56 -16.80
CA THR A 188 6.53 -19.26 -18.23
C THR A 188 7.94 -18.95 -18.72
N LEU A 189 8.76 -18.33 -17.88
CA LEU A 189 10.17 -18.05 -18.18
C LEU A 189 11.11 -19.23 -17.86
N GLY A 190 10.59 -20.35 -17.37
CA GLY A 190 11.36 -21.58 -17.14
C GLY A 190 11.84 -21.78 -15.71
N GLY A 191 11.50 -20.90 -14.79
CA GLY A 191 11.81 -21.02 -13.36
C GLY A 191 10.82 -21.90 -12.59
N ALA A 192 11.15 -22.21 -11.34
CA ALA A 192 10.34 -22.95 -10.38
C ALA A 192 9.83 -21.97 -9.30
N PRO A 193 8.57 -21.53 -9.35
CA PRO A 193 8.03 -20.59 -8.38
C PRO A 193 7.79 -21.26 -7.02
N VAL A 194 8.13 -20.55 -5.94
CA VAL A 194 7.86 -20.94 -4.55
C VAL A 194 7.10 -19.79 -3.88
N ASN A 195 5.85 -20.03 -3.50
CA ASN A 195 5.06 -18.99 -2.84
C ASN A 195 5.47 -18.86 -1.37
N ILE A 196 6.00 -17.69 -0.99
CA ILE A 196 6.48 -17.41 0.37
C ILE A 196 5.95 -16.01 0.79
N PRO A 197 5.31 -15.88 1.96
CA PRO A 197 4.88 -14.61 2.52
C PRO A 197 6.04 -13.59 2.63
N PHE A 198 5.73 -12.29 2.45
CA PHE A 198 6.76 -11.26 2.38
C PHE A 198 7.71 -11.23 3.59
N GLY A 199 7.17 -11.37 4.80
CA GLY A 199 7.96 -11.38 6.03
C GLY A 199 8.98 -12.53 6.16
N GLU A 200 8.82 -13.61 5.37
CA GLU A 200 9.68 -14.80 5.40
C GLU A 200 10.77 -14.78 4.31
N VAL A 201 10.75 -13.79 3.41
CA VAL A 201 11.63 -13.77 2.22
C VAL A 201 13.10 -13.67 2.60
N TYR A 202 13.46 -12.83 3.60
CA TYR A 202 14.84 -12.73 4.08
C TYR A 202 15.37 -14.10 4.51
N THR A 203 14.64 -14.79 5.36
CA THR A 203 15.02 -16.12 5.87
C THR A 203 15.12 -17.15 4.74
N ALA A 204 14.21 -17.12 3.77
CA ALA A 204 14.23 -18.04 2.64
C ALA A 204 15.45 -17.83 1.73
N LEU A 205 15.88 -16.58 1.53
CA LEU A 205 17.11 -16.25 0.80
C LEU A 205 18.36 -16.65 1.62
N ASP A 206 18.41 -16.29 2.91
CA ASP A 206 19.52 -16.62 3.80
C ASP A 206 19.78 -18.15 3.90
N LYS A 207 18.71 -18.91 4.07
CA LYS A 207 18.76 -20.38 4.14
C LYS A 207 18.86 -21.06 2.77
N LYS A 208 18.89 -20.29 1.67
CA LYS A 208 18.93 -20.80 0.29
C LYS A 208 17.80 -21.79 -0.03
N VAL A 209 16.64 -21.60 0.60
CA VAL A 209 15.41 -22.34 0.24
C VAL A 209 15.00 -21.98 -1.20
N VAL A 210 15.30 -20.75 -1.59
CA VAL A 210 15.12 -20.22 -2.95
C VAL A 210 16.43 -19.65 -3.48
N ASP A 211 16.60 -19.66 -4.81
CA ASP A 211 17.75 -19.08 -5.52
C ASP A 211 17.64 -17.56 -5.67
N GLY A 212 16.43 -17.04 -5.52
CA GLY A 212 16.12 -15.63 -5.63
C GLY A 212 14.69 -15.32 -5.23
N ALA A 213 14.32 -14.03 -5.30
CA ALA A 213 13.00 -13.55 -4.93
C ALA A 213 12.51 -12.45 -5.86
N MET A 214 11.29 -12.55 -6.34
CA MET A 214 10.60 -11.48 -7.03
C MET A 214 10.05 -10.48 -6.01
N THR A 215 10.51 -9.23 -6.09
CA THR A 215 10.07 -8.11 -5.26
C THR A 215 10.64 -6.79 -5.80
N SER A 216 10.22 -5.65 -5.26
CA SER A 216 10.76 -4.35 -5.67
C SER A 216 12.21 -4.16 -5.22
N ALA A 217 13.03 -3.51 -6.07
CA ALA A 217 14.40 -3.11 -5.73
C ALA A 217 14.47 -2.20 -4.50
N THR A 218 13.40 -1.46 -4.21
CA THR A 218 13.28 -0.58 -3.02
C THR A 218 13.35 -1.35 -1.69
N ASN A 219 13.17 -2.67 -1.72
CA ASN A 219 13.26 -3.53 -0.53
C ASN A 219 14.70 -3.93 -0.18
N ALA A 220 15.71 -3.59 -1.01
CA ALA A 220 17.10 -3.94 -0.76
C ALA A 220 17.56 -3.52 0.64
N GLU A 221 17.29 -2.27 1.03
CA GLU A 221 17.70 -1.71 2.31
C GLU A 221 16.74 -2.02 3.47
N PRO A 222 15.43 -1.67 3.41
CA PRO A 222 14.54 -1.86 4.55
C PRO A 222 14.35 -3.34 4.94
N MET A 223 14.46 -4.26 3.99
CA MET A 223 14.39 -5.70 4.22
C MET A 223 15.75 -6.37 4.32
N LYS A 224 16.84 -5.59 4.25
CA LYS A 224 18.25 -6.05 4.32
C LYS A 224 18.60 -7.14 3.30
N PHE A 225 17.94 -7.15 2.14
CA PHE A 225 18.17 -8.18 1.11
C PHE A 225 19.59 -8.13 0.55
N PHE A 226 20.32 -7.01 0.69
CA PHE A 226 21.73 -6.89 0.34
C PHE A 226 22.64 -7.82 1.16
N GLU A 227 22.22 -8.25 2.36
CA GLU A 227 22.98 -9.20 3.18
C GLU A 227 22.91 -10.62 2.63
N VAL A 228 21.76 -11.01 2.06
CA VAL A 228 21.40 -12.38 1.69
C VAL A 228 21.24 -12.59 0.18
N SER A 229 21.47 -11.57 -0.64
CA SER A 229 21.40 -11.61 -2.11
C SER A 229 22.49 -10.73 -2.72
N LYS A 230 23.05 -11.13 -3.87
CA LYS A 230 24.15 -10.39 -4.50
C LYS A 230 23.72 -9.58 -5.72
N HIS A 231 22.63 -9.96 -6.35
CA HIS A 231 22.22 -9.39 -7.62
C HIS A 231 20.77 -8.89 -7.57
N ILE A 232 20.51 -7.78 -8.28
CA ILE A 232 19.15 -7.36 -8.66
C ILE A 232 19.09 -7.40 -10.18
N ASN A 233 18.20 -8.23 -10.73
CA ASN A 233 18.06 -8.46 -12.17
C ASN A 233 16.84 -7.68 -12.66
N TYR A 234 17.06 -6.70 -13.54
CA TYR A 234 16.07 -5.76 -14.06
C TYR A 234 15.41 -6.29 -15.32
N TRP A 235 14.55 -7.28 -15.18
CA TRP A 235 13.77 -7.84 -16.29
C TRP A 235 12.55 -7.01 -16.65
N TYR A 236 12.16 -6.05 -15.81
CA TYR A 236 10.99 -5.17 -16.03
C TYR A 236 9.71 -5.94 -16.33
N LEU A 237 9.48 -7.01 -15.58
CA LEU A 237 8.37 -7.95 -15.78
C LEU A 237 7.01 -7.29 -15.61
N THR A 238 6.92 -6.35 -14.66
CA THR A 238 5.73 -5.52 -14.39
C THR A 238 6.17 -4.07 -14.23
N GLY A 239 5.35 -3.12 -14.70
CA GLY A 239 5.64 -1.69 -14.55
C GLY A 239 5.56 -1.22 -13.10
N ALA A 240 4.72 -1.86 -12.30
CA ALA A 240 4.49 -1.60 -10.89
C ALA A 240 3.62 -2.72 -10.30
N SER A 241 3.21 -2.61 -9.02
CA SER A 241 2.25 -3.52 -8.41
C SER A 241 1.18 -2.69 -7.70
N LEU A 242 -0.08 -2.76 -8.16
CA LEU A 242 -1.16 -1.93 -7.61
C LEU A 242 -1.51 -2.31 -6.18
N GLU A 243 -1.89 -1.30 -5.45
CA GLU A 243 -2.51 -1.42 -4.15
C GLU A 243 -3.74 -0.49 -4.09
N TRP A 244 -4.84 -1.02 -3.59
CA TRP A 244 -6.08 -0.28 -3.39
C TRP A 244 -6.36 -0.18 -1.90
N LEU A 245 -6.50 1.02 -1.37
CA LEU A 245 -7.05 1.19 -0.03
C LEU A 245 -8.56 0.96 -0.10
N ALA A 246 -9.03 -0.07 0.56
CA ALA A 246 -10.44 -0.47 0.57
C ALA A 246 -11.02 -0.47 1.98
N VAL A 247 -12.29 -0.10 2.08
CA VAL A 247 -13.08 -0.14 3.31
C VAL A 247 -14.15 -1.21 3.19
N ASN A 248 -14.37 -1.99 4.24
CA ASN A 248 -15.51 -2.88 4.34
C ASN A 248 -16.82 -2.07 4.24
N GLY A 249 -17.72 -2.44 3.34
CA GLY A 249 -18.94 -1.67 3.06
C GLY A 249 -19.85 -1.52 4.30
N LYS A 250 -19.96 -2.57 5.12
CA LYS A 250 -20.76 -2.49 6.36
C LYS A 250 -20.13 -1.54 7.37
N ALA A 251 -18.80 -1.56 7.52
CA ALA A 251 -18.09 -0.64 8.39
C ALA A 251 -18.25 0.82 7.90
N TRP A 252 -18.22 1.03 6.57
CA TRP A 252 -18.47 2.33 5.97
C TRP A 252 -19.89 2.83 6.24
N ASP A 253 -20.91 1.99 6.00
CA ASP A 253 -22.31 2.35 6.15
C ASP A 253 -22.71 2.59 7.62
N ALA A 254 -22.00 1.96 8.55
CA ALA A 254 -22.17 2.17 9.99
C ALA A 254 -21.61 3.53 10.47
N LEU A 255 -20.73 4.19 9.69
CA LEU A 255 -20.23 5.51 10.06
C LEU A 255 -21.32 6.58 9.91
N PRO A 256 -21.44 7.53 10.84
CA PRO A 256 -22.14 8.79 10.64
C PRO A 256 -21.65 9.49 9.36
N LYS A 257 -22.53 10.18 8.67
CA LYS A 257 -22.22 10.83 7.38
C LYS A 257 -21.09 11.85 7.48
N ASP A 258 -21.04 12.58 8.57
CA ASP A 258 -19.96 13.54 8.85
C ASP A 258 -18.60 12.83 9.04
N LEU A 259 -18.54 11.66 9.67
CA LEU A 259 -17.31 10.87 9.77
C LEU A 259 -16.93 10.24 8.43
N GLN A 260 -17.89 9.82 7.59
CA GLN A 260 -17.61 9.40 6.21
C GLN A 260 -16.94 10.54 5.42
N GLN A 261 -17.44 11.77 5.60
CA GLN A 261 -16.86 12.95 4.96
C GLN A 261 -15.46 13.24 5.52
N VAL A 262 -15.26 13.15 6.85
CA VAL A 262 -13.93 13.30 7.48
C VAL A 262 -12.92 12.34 6.88
N VAL A 263 -13.25 11.06 6.73
CA VAL A 263 -12.35 10.07 6.12
C VAL A 263 -11.98 10.46 4.69
N THR A 264 -12.99 10.81 3.87
CA THR A 264 -12.79 11.17 2.47
C THR A 264 -11.93 12.44 2.32
N ASP A 265 -12.24 13.48 3.11
CA ASP A 265 -11.50 14.75 3.07
C ASP A 265 -10.09 14.60 3.62
N SER A 266 -9.89 13.75 4.64
CA SER A 266 -8.55 13.50 5.17
C SER A 266 -7.61 12.90 4.13
N LEU A 267 -8.08 11.95 3.30
CA LEU A 267 -7.30 11.41 2.18
C LEU A 267 -6.92 12.49 1.17
N LYS A 268 -7.85 13.41 0.86
CA LYS A 268 -7.61 14.54 -0.04
C LYS A 268 -6.61 15.55 0.55
N ASP A 269 -6.81 15.92 1.82
CA ASP A 269 -5.97 16.94 2.49
C ASP A 269 -4.51 16.51 2.59
N VAL A 270 -4.25 15.22 2.84
CA VAL A 270 -2.89 14.69 2.83
C VAL A 270 -2.41 14.31 1.42
N ARG A 271 -3.23 14.51 0.38
CA ARG A 271 -2.95 14.11 -1.00
C ARG A 271 -2.51 12.65 -1.09
N PHE A 272 -3.17 11.77 -0.32
CA PHE A 272 -2.69 10.40 -0.07
C PHE A 272 -2.32 9.67 -1.37
N GLU A 273 -3.25 9.60 -2.32
CA GLU A 273 -3.06 8.87 -3.58
C GLU A 273 -1.90 9.43 -4.42
N ASP A 274 -1.86 10.75 -4.62
CA ASP A 274 -0.76 11.38 -5.38
C ASP A 274 0.59 11.16 -4.71
N LYS A 275 0.62 11.33 -3.37
CA LYS A 275 1.85 11.18 -2.60
C LYS A 275 2.39 9.75 -2.66
N GLU A 276 1.53 8.75 -2.63
CA GLU A 276 1.91 7.35 -2.80
C GLU A 276 2.59 7.10 -4.16
N TRP A 277 2.06 7.66 -5.26
CA TRP A 277 2.68 7.58 -6.58
C TRP A 277 3.99 8.36 -6.67
N GLU A 278 4.06 9.55 -6.08
CA GLU A 278 5.26 10.38 -6.01
C GLU A 278 6.38 9.67 -5.23
N ASP A 279 6.05 9.10 -4.08
CA ASP A 279 7.00 8.36 -3.24
C ASP A 279 7.46 7.07 -3.92
N ALA A 280 6.56 6.31 -4.56
CA ALA A 280 6.92 5.12 -5.33
C ALA A 280 7.97 5.44 -6.40
N LYS A 281 7.77 6.52 -7.17
CA LYS A 281 8.71 7.00 -8.18
C LYS A 281 10.05 7.38 -7.55
N LEU A 282 10.02 8.19 -6.49
CA LEU A 282 11.22 8.64 -5.81
C LEU A 282 12.05 7.49 -5.24
N TRP A 283 11.37 6.50 -4.65
CA TRP A 283 12.04 5.32 -4.10
C TRP A 283 12.62 4.44 -5.21
N GLU A 284 11.91 4.26 -6.32
CA GLU A 284 12.41 3.50 -7.47
C GLU A 284 13.65 4.14 -8.10
N GLU A 285 13.65 5.46 -8.30
CA GLU A 285 14.79 6.22 -8.83
C GLU A 285 16.04 6.08 -7.94
N ARG A 286 15.84 6.04 -6.61
CA ARG A 286 16.93 5.90 -5.63
C ARG A 286 17.39 4.46 -5.41
N ALA A 287 16.49 3.49 -5.60
CA ALA A 287 16.72 2.11 -5.22
C ALA A 287 17.95 1.50 -5.91
N ARG A 288 18.11 1.75 -7.21
CA ARG A 288 19.23 1.23 -8.00
C ARG A 288 20.58 1.72 -7.44
N LYS A 289 20.71 3.02 -7.23
CA LYS A 289 21.92 3.62 -6.66
C LYS A 289 22.16 3.11 -5.24
N ARG A 290 21.12 3.09 -4.41
CA ARG A 290 21.23 2.65 -3.03
C ARG A 290 21.64 1.18 -2.90
N ALA A 291 21.09 0.31 -3.74
CA ALA A 291 21.49 -1.09 -3.79
C ALA A 291 22.97 -1.26 -4.20
N GLN A 292 23.48 -0.45 -5.14
CA GLN A 292 24.90 -0.43 -5.51
C GLN A 292 25.79 0.01 -4.35
N GLU A 293 25.41 1.06 -3.61
CA GLU A 293 26.13 1.52 -2.41
C GLU A 293 26.17 0.44 -1.32
N LEU A 294 25.16 -0.41 -1.27
CA LEU A 294 25.08 -1.57 -0.37
C LEU A 294 25.83 -2.82 -0.90
N GLY A 295 26.58 -2.67 -2.01
CA GLY A 295 27.42 -3.73 -2.56
C GLY A 295 26.70 -4.74 -3.47
N MET A 296 25.48 -4.45 -3.90
CA MET A 296 24.74 -5.31 -4.83
C MET A 296 25.15 -5.04 -6.28
N THR A 297 25.12 -6.08 -7.10
CA THR A 297 25.38 -5.99 -8.55
C THR A 297 24.05 -5.86 -9.30
N MET A 298 23.94 -4.82 -10.12
CA MET A 298 22.82 -4.62 -11.04
C MET A 298 23.02 -5.44 -12.30
N VAL A 299 22.03 -6.21 -12.67
CA VAL A 299 22.02 -7.05 -13.88
C VAL A 299 20.93 -6.53 -14.80
N ASP A 300 21.33 -6.00 -15.95
CA ASP A 300 20.42 -5.59 -17.02
C ASP A 300 20.49 -6.63 -18.13
N PRO A 301 19.45 -7.44 -18.35
CA PRO A 301 19.38 -8.38 -19.47
C PRO A 301 19.41 -7.62 -20.81
N ALA A 302 19.95 -8.26 -21.85
CA ALA A 302 19.95 -7.69 -23.19
C ALA A 302 18.50 -7.45 -23.67
N LYS A 303 18.30 -6.42 -24.49
CA LYS A 303 16.97 -6.06 -25.02
C LYS A 303 16.31 -7.21 -25.78
N GLU A 304 17.12 -8.00 -26.46
CA GLU A 304 16.67 -9.19 -27.20
C GLU A 304 16.13 -10.28 -26.25
N GLU A 305 16.75 -10.46 -25.08
CA GLU A 305 16.26 -11.41 -24.06
C GLU A 305 14.94 -10.93 -23.44
N ILE A 306 14.83 -9.62 -23.17
CA ILE A 306 13.58 -9.01 -22.68
C ILE A 306 12.46 -9.15 -23.74
N ALA A 307 12.77 -8.96 -25.03
CA ALA A 307 11.79 -9.14 -26.10
C ALA A 307 11.29 -10.59 -26.20
N LYS A 308 12.21 -11.56 -26.14
CA LYS A 308 11.85 -12.99 -26.08
C LYS A 308 11.00 -13.32 -24.85
N ALA A 309 11.36 -12.77 -23.67
CA ALA A 309 10.59 -12.97 -22.46
C ALA A 309 9.17 -12.41 -22.59
N ARG A 310 9.01 -11.24 -23.19
CA ARG A 310 7.69 -10.63 -23.47
C ARG A 310 6.83 -11.53 -24.36
N ASP A 311 7.37 -12.07 -25.43
CA ASP A 311 6.61 -12.93 -26.34
C ASP A 311 6.17 -14.22 -25.67
N ILE A 312 7.06 -14.87 -24.94
CA ILE A 312 6.77 -16.11 -24.19
C ILE A 312 5.72 -15.83 -23.11
N SER A 313 5.77 -14.68 -22.44
CA SER A 313 4.91 -14.32 -21.32
C SER A 313 3.44 -14.15 -21.68
N ARG A 314 3.09 -14.02 -22.95
CA ARG A 314 1.69 -14.03 -23.43
C ARG A 314 0.92 -15.30 -23.01
N LYS A 315 1.61 -16.40 -22.75
CA LYS A 315 1.00 -17.62 -22.21
C LYS A 315 0.45 -17.41 -20.79
N ALA A 316 1.09 -16.60 -19.98
CA ALA A 316 0.60 -16.26 -18.65
C ALA A 316 -0.75 -15.50 -18.71
N TRP A 317 -0.93 -14.63 -19.72
CA TRP A 317 -2.20 -13.94 -19.96
C TRP A 317 -3.36 -14.90 -20.22
N GLN A 318 -3.10 -15.97 -21.00
CA GLN A 318 -4.12 -16.99 -21.28
C GLN A 318 -4.50 -17.79 -20.02
N SER A 319 -3.52 -18.10 -19.17
CA SER A 319 -3.77 -18.72 -17.86
C SER A 319 -4.65 -17.83 -16.98
N TRP A 320 -4.33 -16.55 -16.90
CA TRP A 320 -5.09 -15.58 -16.12
C TRP A 320 -6.53 -15.41 -16.65
N LEU A 321 -6.71 -15.28 -17.97
CA LEU A 321 -8.03 -15.19 -18.60
C LEU A 321 -8.91 -16.41 -18.32
N LYS A 322 -8.34 -17.61 -18.27
CA LYS A 322 -9.09 -18.83 -17.91
C LYS A 322 -9.61 -18.81 -16.49
N ARG A 323 -8.85 -18.19 -15.55
CA ARG A 323 -9.23 -18.09 -14.14
C ARG A 323 -10.22 -16.97 -13.88
N THR A 324 -10.13 -15.85 -14.62
CA THR A 324 -10.93 -14.64 -14.40
C THR A 324 -12.18 -14.54 -15.27
N GLY A 325 -12.26 -15.33 -16.32
CA GLY A 325 -13.45 -15.42 -17.19
C GLY A 325 -13.83 -14.08 -17.85
N ALA A 326 -15.11 -13.77 -17.85
CA ALA A 326 -15.66 -12.59 -18.55
C ALA A 326 -15.19 -11.25 -17.95
N ASP A 327 -15.11 -11.15 -16.62
CA ASP A 327 -14.63 -9.92 -15.95
C ASP A 327 -13.15 -9.66 -16.24
N GLY A 328 -12.31 -10.70 -16.23
CA GLY A 328 -10.91 -10.57 -16.63
C GLY A 328 -10.74 -10.16 -18.10
N LYS A 329 -11.52 -10.75 -19.01
CA LYS A 329 -11.51 -10.35 -20.42
C LYS A 329 -11.85 -8.88 -20.57
N ARG A 330 -12.91 -8.40 -19.91
CA ARG A 330 -13.30 -6.99 -19.91
C ARG A 330 -12.18 -6.09 -19.33
N GLY A 331 -11.58 -6.50 -18.21
CA GLY A 331 -10.45 -5.79 -17.62
C GLY A 331 -9.27 -5.67 -18.59
N LEU A 332 -8.94 -6.76 -19.31
CA LEU A 332 -7.87 -6.77 -20.30
C LEU A 332 -8.16 -5.83 -21.49
N GLU A 333 -9.37 -5.84 -22.03
CA GLU A 333 -9.78 -4.94 -23.11
C GLU A 333 -9.69 -3.46 -22.67
N LEU A 334 -10.12 -3.14 -21.43
CA LEU A 334 -10.00 -1.82 -20.86
C LEU A 334 -8.53 -1.40 -20.68
N ALA A 335 -7.68 -2.30 -20.17
CA ALA A 335 -6.26 -2.03 -19.98
C ALA A 335 -5.54 -1.78 -21.31
N GLN A 336 -5.81 -2.62 -22.32
CA GLN A 336 -5.25 -2.43 -23.67
C GLN A 336 -5.68 -1.10 -24.28
N LYS A 337 -6.96 -0.76 -24.19
CA LYS A 337 -7.49 0.54 -24.64
C LYS A 337 -6.82 1.72 -23.92
N ALA A 338 -6.66 1.63 -22.60
CA ALA A 338 -6.00 2.67 -21.80
C ALA A 338 -4.54 2.91 -22.22
N LEU A 339 -3.88 1.85 -22.70
CA LEU A 339 -2.50 1.86 -23.17
C LEU A 339 -2.36 2.13 -24.67
N GLY A 340 -3.47 2.30 -25.42
CA GLY A 340 -3.46 2.50 -26.85
C GLY A 340 -3.03 1.27 -27.66
N ARG A 341 -3.37 0.09 -27.18
CA ARG A 341 -3.01 -1.23 -27.76
C ARG A 341 -4.24 -2.02 -28.16
#